data_06394fd98c8f2eef1026037ce3e79324
#
_entry.id   06394fd98c8f2eef1026037ce3e79324
#
_cell.length_a   1.000
_cell.length_b   1.000
_cell.length_c   1.000
_cell.angle_alpha   90.00
_cell.angle_beta   90.00
_cell.angle_gamma   90.00
#
_symmetry.space_group_name_H-M   'P 1'
#
loop_
_entity.id
_entity.type
_entity.pdbx_description
1 polymer ?
#
loop_
_entity_poly.entity_id
_entity_poly.type
_entity_poly.pdbx_seq_one_letter_code
_entity_poly.pdbx_strand_id
1 'polypeptide(L)'
;TDLLHLYDNLIGKQLNILQFMDKHIIGENAGRVWRLLSSDDQRRWEYSEIKDILGLNDAELGSAIGWLAREDKIQFELEHHNSKDEKAYLYLMLNVYF
;
A
#
# COMPACT_ATOMS: atom_id res chain seq x y z
N THR A 1 -2.44 37.60 2.71
CA THR A 1 -1.85 36.72 3.72
C THR A 1 -2.44 35.35 3.64
N ASP A 2 -3.73 35.25 3.44
CA ASP A 2 -4.40 33.94 3.37
C ASP A 2 -4.03 33.17 2.12
N LEU A 3 -3.78 33.86 1.02
CA LEU A 3 -3.34 33.25 -0.22
C LEU A 3 -1.96 32.64 -0.10
N LEU A 4 -1.05 33.32 0.58
CA LEU A 4 0.30 32.78 0.82
C LEU A 4 0.25 31.57 1.74
N HIS A 5 -0.58 31.61 2.75
CA HIS A 5 -0.75 30.50 3.67
C HIS A 5 -1.37 29.29 2.98
N LEU A 6 -2.38 29.52 2.13
CA LEU A 6 -2.98 28.49 1.30
C LEU A 6 -1.95 27.88 0.34
N TYR A 7 -1.12 28.73 -0.26
CA TYR A 7 -0.09 28.30 -1.18
C TYR A 7 0.95 27.41 -0.48
N ASP A 8 1.38 27.82 0.72
CA ASP A 8 2.33 27.02 1.51
C ASP A 8 1.73 25.68 1.91
N ASN A 9 0.46 25.65 2.30
CA ASN A 9 -0.24 24.41 2.60
C ASN A 9 -0.37 23.51 1.38
N LEU A 10 -0.66 24.09 0.23
CA LEU A 10 -0.75 23.34 -1.03
C LEU A 10 0.59 22.77 -1.45
N ILE A 11 1.66 23.54 -1.30
CA ILE A 11 3.02 23.06 -1.60
C ILE A 11 3.39 21.92 -0.67
N GLY A 12 3.10 22.05 0.63
CA GLY A 12 3.37 20.97 1.58
C GLY A 12 2.60 19.70 1.23
N LYS A 13 1.34 19.82 0.88
CA LYS A 13 0.52 18.69 0.43
C LYS A 13 1.02 18.12 -0.89
N GLN A 14 1.43 18.97 -1.82
CA GLN A 14 1.96 18.53 -3.11
C GLN A 14 3.27 17.78 -2.95
N LEU A 15 4.13 18.19 -2.03
CA LEU A 15 5.36 17.48 -1.75
C LEU A 15 5.06 16.06 -1.27
N ASN A 16 4.08 15.90 -0.39
CA ASN A 16 3.66 14.57 0.07
C ASN A 16 3.08 13.74 -1.06
N ILE A 17 2.26 14.35 -1.92
CA ILE A 17 1.69 13.68 -3.08
C ILE A 17 2.81 13.27 -4.05
N LEU A 18 3.76 14.16 -4.32
CA LEU A 18 4.87 13.88 -5.21
C LEU A 18 5.75 12.76 -4.68
N GLN A 19 5.90 12.61 -3.37
CA GLN A 19 6.67 11.53 -2.78
C GLN A 19 6.10 10.17 -3.13
N PHE A 20 4.81 9.95 -2.96
CA PHE A 20 4.26 8.64 -3.27
C PHE A 20 3.94 8.46 -4.75
N MET A 21 3.93 9.53 -5.54
CA MET A 21 3.83 9.44 -7.00
C MET A 21 5.19 9.22 -7.66
N ASP A 22 6.27 9.36 -6.92
CA ASP A 22 7.61 9.04 -7.41
C ASP A 22 7.72 7.52 -7.58
N LYS A 23 7.96 7.10 -8.80
CA LYS A 23 8.07 5.68 -9.16
C LYS A 23 9.12 4.95 -8.33
N HIS A 24 10.22 5.62 -8.02
CA HIS A 24 11.30 5.04 -7.23
C HIS A 24 10.83 4.73 -5.82
N ILE A 25 10.13 5.67 -5.20
CA ILE A 25 9.59 5.48 -3.84
C ILE A 25 8.48 4.45 -3.84
N ILE A 26 7.61 4.49 -4.84
CA ILE A 26 6.56 3.48 -4.99
C ILE A 26 7.18 2.08 -5.10
N GLY A 27 8.21 1.95 -5.91
CA GLY A 27 8.93 0.68 -6.10
C GLY A 27 9.61 0.21 -4.82
N GLU A 28 10.23 1.12 -4.05
CA GLU A 28 10.84 0.78 -2.76
C GLU A 28 9.79 0.29 -1.76
N ASN A 29 8.67 1.00 -1.68
CA ASN A 29 7.58 0.60 -0.79
C ASN A 29 6.97 -0.73 -1.23
N ALA A 30 6.81 -0.94 -2.52
CA ALA A 30 6.35 -2.21 -3.05
C ALA A 30 7.30 -3.35 -2.67
N GLY A 31 8.61 -3.11 -2.74
CA GLY A 31 9.61 -4.07 -2.29
C GLY A 31 9.50 -4.39 -0.81
N ARG A 32 9.23 -3.39 0.01
CA ARG A 32 9.02 -3.58 1.46
C ARG A 32 7.79 -4.43 1.74
N VAL A 33 6.69 -4.15 1.06
CA VAL A 33 5.47 -4.94 1.19
C VAL A 33 5.73 -6.38 0.75
N TRP A 34 6.35 -6.54 -0.41
CA TRP A 34 6.63 -7.88 -0.96
C TRP A 34 7.52 -8.70 -0.02
N ARG A 35 8.55 -8.08 0.55
CA ARG A 35 9.43 -8.77 1.51
C ARG A 35 8.68 -9.19 2.77
N LEU A 36 7.79 -8.34 3.26
CA LEU A 36 6.97 -8.69 4.42
C LEU A 36 6.07 -9.89 4.12
N LEU A 37 5.35 -9.84 3.00
CA LEU A 37 4.46 -10.93 2.62
C LEU A 37 5.25 -12.22 2.36
N SER A 38 6.45 -12.10 1.82
CA SER A 38 7.33 -13.24 1.55
C SER A 38 7.89 -13.88 2.81
N SER A 39 7.91 -13.16 3.94
CA SER A 39 8.40 -13.71 5.20
C SER A 39 7.53 -14.85 5.70
N ASP A 40 6.28 -14.90 5.29
CA ASP A 40 5.36 -16.02 5.49
C ASP A 40 4.40 -16.07 4.30
N ASP A 41 4.83 -16.71 3.24
CA ASP A 41 4.15 -16.70 1.94
C ASP A 41 2.89 -17.57 1.87
N GLN A 42 2.63 -18.36 2.89
CA GLN A 42 1.43 -19.18 3.00
C GLN A 42 0.29 -18.45 3.70
N ARG A 43 0.57 -17.28 4.21
CA ARG A 43 -0.34 -16.54 5.06
C ARG A 43 -1.06 -15.45 4.28
N ARG A 44 -2.31 -15.18 4.69
CA ARG A 44 -3.04 -13.97 4.29
C ARG A 44 -2.76 -12.89 5.33
N TRP A 45 -2.35 -11.73 4.84
CA TRP A 45 -1.98 -10.59 5.69
C TRP A 45 -3.09 -9.55 5.66
N GLU A 46 -3.52 -9.10 6.83
CA GLU A 46 -4.50 -8.04 6.93
C GLU A 46 -3.86 -6.71 6.56
N TYR A 47 -4.59 -5.86 5.82
CA TYR A 47 -4.11 -4.55 5.37
C TYR A 47 -3.61 -3.69 6.54
N SER A 48 -4.41 -3.61 7.63
CA SER A 48 -4.05 -2.81 8.80
C SER A 48 -2.77 -3.30 9.46
N GLU A 49 -2.56 -4.60 9.47
CA GLU A 49 -1.35 -5.21 10.01
C GLU A 49 -0.11 -4.82 9.20
N ILE A 50 -0.21 -4.91 7.89
CA ILE A 50 0.88 -4.50 6.99
C ILE A 50 1.21 -3.03 7.20
N LYS A 51 0.19 -2.20 7.26
CA LYS A 51 0.32 -0.76 7.48
C LYS A 51 1.07 -0.46 8.76
N ASP A 52 0.70 -1.12 9.85
CA ASP A 52 1.31 -0.91 11.16
C ASP A 52 2.76 -1.39 11.19
N ILE A 53 3.02 -2.58 10.65
CA ILE A 53 4.37 -3.15 10.66
C ILE A 53 5.33 -2.29 9.85
N LEU A 54 4.91 -1.84 8.68
CA LEU A 54 5.77 -1.08 7.78
C LEU A 54 5.79 0.41 8.07
N GLY A 55 4.85 0.90 8.88
CA GLY A 55 4.76 2.33 9.18
C GLY A 55 4.42 3.19 7.98
N LEU A 56 3.68 2.64 7.02
CA LEU A 56 3.27 3.35 5.81
C LEU A 56 1.90 3.96 6.01
N ASN A 57 1.66 5.12 5.41
CA ASN A 57 0.33 5.69 5.36
C ASN A 57 -0.49 5.03 4.24
N ASP A 58 -1.78 5.38 4.16
CA ASP A 58 -2.68 4.75 3.18
C ASP A 58 -2.26 5.04 1.74
N ALA A 59 -1.75 6.23 1.46
CA ALA A 59 -1.30 6.59 0.13
C ALA A 59 -0.06 5.79 -0.27
N GLU A 60 0.89 5.67 0.64
CA GLU A 60 2.13 4.92 0.42
C GLU A 60 1.85 3.43 0.24
N LEU A 61 1.04 2.88 1.14
CA LEU A 61 0.69 1.46 1.07
C LEU A 61 -0.19 1.15 -0.13
N GLY A 62 -1.19 2.00 -0.40
CA GLY A 62 -2.07 1.83 -1.55
C GLY A 62 -1.33 1.84 -2.88
N SER A 63 -0.38 2.77 -3.06
CA SER A 63 0.41 2.84 -4.28
C SER A 63 1.33 1.62 -4.43
N ALA A 64 1.91 1.14 -3.34
CA ALA A 64 2.74 -0.06 -3.34
C ALA A 64 1.93 -1.30 -3.70
N ILE A 65 0.73 -1.43 -3.12
CA ILE A 65 -0.19 -2.53 -3.42
C ILE A 65 -0.60 -2.49 -4.89
N GLY A 66 -0.95 -1.31 -5.40
CA GLY A 66 -1.31 -1.16 -6.81
C GLY A 66 -0.19 -1.58 -7.75
N TRP A 67 1.05 -1.23 -7.41
CA TRP A 67 2.21 -1.64 -8.17
C TRP A 67 2.35 -3.18 -8.21
N LEU A 68 2.26 -3.82 -7.03
CA LEU A 68 2.38 -5.27 -6.94
C LEU A 68 1.22 -5.99 -7.62
N ALA A 69 0.02 -5.44 -7.54
CA ALA A 69 -1.16 -6.00 -8.22
C ALA A 69 -1.01 -5.95 -9.72
N ARG A 70 -0.49 -4.85 -10.25
CA ARG A 70 -0.21 -4.72 -11.69
C ARG A 70 0.83 -5.73 -12.16
N GLU A 71 1.79 -6.04 -11.31
CA GLU A 71 2.85 -7.02 -11.60
C GLU A 71 2.37 -8.46 -11.37
N ASP A 72 1.12 -8.66 -11.02
CA ASP A 72 0.53 -9.96 -10.69
C ASP A 72 1.27 -10.71 -9.58
N LYS A 73 1.78 -9.95 -8.61
CA LYS A 73 2.55 -10.53 -7.50
C LYS A 73 1.72 -10.79 -6.27
N ILE A 74 0.57 -10.15 -6.15
CA ILE A 74 -0.31 -10.28 -4.99
C ILE A 74 -1.75 -10.40 -5.42
N GLN A 75 -2.54 -11.00 -4.54
CA GLN A 75 -3.99 -11.01 -4.59
C GLN A 75 -4.54 -10.38 -3.32
N PHE A 76 -5.76 -9.89 -3.38
CA PHE A 76 -6.42 -9.39 -2.19
C PHE A 76 -7.86 -9.87 -2.15
N GLU A 77 -8.35 -10.02 -0.93
CA GLU A 77 -9.71 -10.40 -0.63
C GLU A 77 -10.32 -9.40 0.34
N LEU A 78 -11.58 -9.10 0.12
CA LEU A 78 -12.37 -8.32 1.07
C LEU A 78 -13.28 -9.26 1.82
N GLU A 79 -13.24 -9.21 3.15
CA GLU A 79 -14.17 -9.95 3.99
C GLU A 79 -15.16 -8.99 4.63
N HIS A 80 -16.44 -9.29 4.43
CA HIS A 80 -17.55 -8.57 5.05
C HIS A 80 -18.21 -9.49 6.07
N HIS A 81 -17.98 -9.25 7.35
CA HIS A 81 -18.65 -9.99 8.42
C HIS A 81 -20.01 -9.38 8.73
N ASN A 82 -20.11 -8.07 8.59
CA ASN A 82 -21.37 -7.32 8.62
C ASN A 82 -21.12 -5.98 7.91
N SER A 83 -22.14 -5.13 7.81
CA SER A 83 -22.01 -3.88 7.05
C SER A 83 -20.99 -2.89 7.62
N LYS A 84 -20.42 -3.17 8.79
CA LYS A 84 -19.46 -2.27 9.48
C LYS A 84 -18.04 -2.83 9.54
N ASP A 85 -17.84 -4.12 9.32
CA ASP A 85 -16.54 -4.76 9.45
C ASP A 85 -16.06 -5.26 8.09
N GLU A 86 -15.43 -4.36 7.37
CA GLU A 86 -14.67 -4.71 6.17
C GLU A 86 -13.24 -4.95 6.56
N LYS A 87 -12.71 -6.12 6.21
CA LYS A 87 -11.29 -6.42 6.35
C LYS A 87 -10.73 -6.79 4.99
N ALA A 88 -9.61 -6.17 4.67
CA ALA A 88 -8.88 -6.45 3.44
C ALA A 88 -7.67 -7.31 3.78
N TYR A 89 -7.52 -8.40 3.04
CA TYR A 89 -6.39 -9.31 3.19
C TYR A 89 -5.60 -9.35 1.90
N LEU A 90 -4.28 -9.43 2.07
CA LEU A 90 -3.35 -9.54 0.96
C LEU A 90 -2.56 -10.83 1.11
N TYR A 91 -2.26 -11.47 0.00
CA TYR A 91 -1.40 -12.64 -0.02
C TYR A 91 -0.64 -12.71 -1.34
N LEU A 92 0.47 -13.42 -1.33
CA LEU A 92 1.29 -13.54 -2.53
C LEU A 92 0.58 -14.42 -3.55
N MET A 93 0.71 -14.02 -4.80
CA MET A 93 0.39 -14.91 -5.90
C MET A 93 1.43 -16.01 -5.92
N LEU A 94 1.00 -17.23 -5.65
CA LEU A 94 1.84 -18.37 -5.84
C LEU A 94 1.89 -18.65 -7.34
N ASN A 95 3.00 -18.31 -7.94
CA ASN A 95 3.25 -18.67 -9.32
C ASN A 95 3.51 -20.17 -9.37
N VAL A 96 2.44 -20.94 -9.50
CA VAL A 96 2.57 -22.36 -9.69
C VAL A 96 2.64 -22.59 -11.19
N TYR A 97 3.84 -22.78 -11.67
CA TYR A 97 4.07 -23.15 -13.05
C TYR A 97 4.16 -24.66 -13.14
N PHE A 98 3.35 -25.18 -13.99
CA PHE A 98 3.38 -26.60 -14.31
C PHE A 98 3.97 -26.82 -15.68
#